data_f3b3c6fa568a6cd96f861dcb51d28dc4
#
_entry.id   f3b3c6fa568a6cd96f861dcb51d28dc4
#
_cell.length_a   1.000
_cell.length_b   1.000
_cell.length_c   1.000
_cell.angle_alpha   90.00
_cell.angle_beta   90.00
_cell.angle_gamma   90.00
#
_symmetry.space_group_name_H-M   'P 1'
#
loop_
_entity.id
_entity.type
_entity.pdbx_description
1 polymer ?
#
loop_
_entity_poly.entity_id
_entity_poly.type
_entity_poly.pdbx_seq_one_letter_code
_entity_poly.pdbx_strand_id
1 'polypeptide(L)'
;MTTIAVKSQPDSATARIPGHGMPGALFGRQDIFEKDIDIFFTRHWILVGVTADVPEPGDVSTIDIGKSSIILVRDDDEQVQAFRNVCRHRGARLKTAGKSTVGMLVCPYHQWTYDLDGSLKHAAHMGKDFDPKCKSLIPVHTRIVGTHVFVCLAEQPPEDIAHLEATLMPRLAPYDLTYTRIAHEADIIENGNWKLVIENNRECYHCSATHPELTASFLPEDFGFCAEGLSQESLQALSE
;
A
#
# COMPACT_ATOMS: atom_id res chain seq x y z
N MET A 1 -1.83 -5.31 41.99
CA MET A 1 -1.06 -6.43 41.40
C MET A 1 -0.29 -5.87 40.23
N THR A 2 1.03 -5.72 40.40
CA THR A 2 1.91 -5.10 39.38
C THR A 2 2.28 -6.18 38.38
N THR A 3 1.75 -6.08 37.17
CA THR A 3 2.12 -7.01 36.07
C THR A 3 3.54 -6.67 35.63
N ILE A 4 4.48 -7.52 35.99
CA ILE A 4 5.88 -7.44 35.50
C ILE A 4 5.83 -7.86 34.02
N ALA A 5 6.02 -6.89 33.13
CA ALA A 5 6.26 -7.18 31.72
C ALA A 5 7.57 -7.95 31.59
N VAL A 6 7.49 -9.23 31.32
CA VAL A 6 8.63 -10.05 30.96
C VAL A 6 9.14 -9.52 29.61
N LYS A 7 10.23 -8.77 29.60
CA LYS A 7 10.98 -8.48 28.39
C LYS A 7 11.51 -9.81 27.86
N SER A 8 10.87 -10.33 26.81
CA SER A 8 11.42 -11.47 26.08
C SER A 8 12.84 -11.12 25.63
N GLN A 9 13.83 -11.94 25.99
CA GLN A 9 15.16 -11.78 25.41
C GLN A 9 15.07 -11.91 23.90
N PRO A 10 15.80 -11.10 23.14
CA PRO A 10 15.81 -11.23 21.68
C PRO A 10 16.26 -12.65 21.34
N ASP A 11 15.47 -13.32 20.49
CA ASP A 11 15.80 -14.63 19.94
C ASP A 11 17.19 -14.52 19.28
N SER A 12 18.13 -15.34 19.70
CA SER A 12 19.52 -15.30 19.21
C SER A 12 19.60 -15.49 17.67
N ALA A 13 18.59 -16.18 17.08
CA ALA A 13 18.51 -16.37 15.63
C ALA A 13 18.17 -15.08 14.86
N THR A 14 17.66 -14.04 15.54
CA THR A 14 17.30 -12.76 14.94
C THR A 14 18.21 -11.61 15.38
N ALA A 15 19.23 -11.90 16.19
CA ALA A 15 20.16 -10.92 16.68
C ALA A 15 21.05 -10.39 15.54
N ARG A 16 21.10 -9.06 15.35
CA ARG A 16 21.95 -8.42 14.36
C ARG A 16 23.42 -8.46 14.82
N ILE A 17 24.30 -8.91 13.94
CA ILE A 17 25.74 -8.89 14.13
C ILE A 17 26.32 -7.68 13.36
N PRO A 18 27.02 -6.73 13.99
CA PRO A 18 27.64 -5.62 13.30
C PRO A 18 28.55 -6.09 12.15
N GLY A 19 28.47 -5.45 10.99
CA GLY A 19 29.25 -5.81 9.81
C GLY A 19 28.75 -7.01 9.01
N HIS A 20 27.60 -7.59 9.39
CA HIS A 20 26.94 -8.66 8.68
C HIS A 20 25.59 -8.18 8.14
N GLY A 21 25.07 -8.87 7.12
CA GLY A 21 23.69 -8.71 6.65
C GLY A 21 22.68 -9.09 7.72
N MET A 22 21.39 -8.90 7.43
CA MET A 22 20.33 -9.31 8.34
C MET A 22 20.35 -10.84 8.54
N PRO A 23 20.06 -11.33 9.77
CA PRO A 23 19.97 -12.76 10.01
C PRO A 23 18.97 -13.47 9.11
N GLY A 24 19.33 -14.60 8.52
CA GLY A 24 18.48 -15.36 7.60
C GLY A 24 17.12 -15.76 8.19
N ALA A 25 17.01 -15.90 9.51
CA ALA A 25 15.75 -16.16 10.20
C ALA A 25 14.69 -15.03 10.00
N LEU A 26 15.13 -13.80 9.77
CA LEU A 26 14.21 -12.66 9.48
C LEU A 26 13.51 -12.80 8.13
N PHE A 27 14.08 -13.57 7.21
CA PHE A 27 13.52 -13.79 5.88
C PHE A 27 12.74 -15.12 5.79
N GLY A 28 13.19 -16.15 6.49
CA GLY A 28 12.67 -17.52 6.32
C GLY A 28 11.62 -17.96 7.35
N ARG A 29 11.47 -17.25 8.48
CA ARG A 29 10.54 -17.66 9.55
C ARG A 29 9.13 -17.12 9.31
N GLN A 30 8.14 -18.04 9.30
CA GLN A 30 6.73 -17.71 9.10
C GLN A 30 6.15 -16.83 10.21
N ASP A 31 6.51 -17.05 11.47
CA ASP A 31 6.04 -16.24 12.59
C ASP A 31 6.55 -14.79 12.55
N ILE A 32 7.73 -14.57 11.96
CA ILE A 32 8.27 -13.24 11.72
C ILE A 32 7.52 -12.58 10.57
N PHE A 33 7.29 -13.30 9.47
CA PHE A 33 6.50 -12.79 8.35
C PHE A 33 5.10 -12.36 8.79
N GLU A 34 4.41 -13.14 9.64
CA GLU A 34 3.10 -12.78 10.16
C GLU A 34 3.14 -11.52 11.02
N LYS A 35 4.21 -11.32 11.80
CA LYS A 35 4.44 -10.07 12.54
C LYS A 35 4.72 -8.90 11.62
N ASP A 36 5.48 -9.09 10.56
CA ASP A 36 5.73 -8.05 9.56
C ASP A 36 4.42 -7.56 8.94
N ILE A 37 3.56 -8.50 8.53
CA ILE A 37 2.23 -8.16 7.98
C ILE A 37 1.43 -7.35 9.01
N ASP A 38 1.39 -7.79 10.27
CA ASP A 38 0.66 -7.08 11.31
C ASP A 38 1.25 -5.70 11.62
N ILE A 39 2.57 -5.58 11.70
CA ILE A 39 3.22 -4.33 12.11
C ILE A 39 3.33 -3.36 10.94
N PHE A 40 3.91 -3.78 9.81
CA PHE A 40 4.19 -2.87 8.71
C PHE A 40 2.98 -2.65 7.81
N PHE A 41 2.32 -3.72 7.38
CA PHE A 41 1.29 -3.64 6.34
C PHE A 41 -0.10 -3.30 6.87
N THR A 42 -0.36 -3.50 8.17
CA THR A 42 -1.67 -3.15 8.74
C THR A 42 -1.66 -1.93 9.64
N ARG A 43 -0.50 -1.46 10.10
CA ARG A 43 -0.41 -0.33 11.04
C ARG A 43 0.25 0.91 10.47
N HIS A 44 0.84 0.84 9.28
CA HIS A 44 1.45 1.97 8.61
C HIS A 44 0.75 2.31 7.30
N TRP A 45 1.12 3.43 6.72
CA TRP A 45 0.65 3.86 5.41
C TRP A 45 1.31 3.02 4.32
N ILE A 46 0.48 2.40 3.49
CA ILE A 46 0.92 1.56 2.38
C ILE A 46 0.49 2.21 1.07
N LEU A 47 1.43 2.40 0.15
CA LEU A 47 1.13 2.77 -1.22
C LEU A 47 0.40 1.61 -1.89
N VAL A 48 -0.81 1.86 -2.39
CA VAL A 48 -1.66 0.82 -2.95
C VAL A 48 -2.05 1.07 -4.40
N GLY A 49 -1.68 2.19 -4.97
CA GLY A 49 -1.96 2.53 -6.35
C GLY A 49 -1.86 4.02 -6.62
N VAL A 50 -2.46 4.43 -7.72
CA VAL A 50 -2.54 5.82 -8.15
C VAL A 50 -4.00 6.22 -8.40
N THR A 51 -4.28 7.51 -8.44
CA THR A 51 -5.65 8.01 -8.72
C THR A 51 -6.17 7.56 -10.08
N ALA A 52 -5.27 7.30 -11.03
CA ALA A 52 -5.59 6.75 -12.35
C ALA A 52 -6.05 5.27 -12.33
N ASP A 53 -5.97 4.57 -11.20
CA ASP A 53 -6.56 3.24 -11.04
C ASP A 53 -8.08 3.28 -10.97
N VAL A 54 -8.63 4.42 -10.57
CA VAL A 54 -10.07 4.70 -10.49
C VAL A 54 -10.34 6.10 -11.05
N PRO A 55 -10.20 6.31 -12.38
CA PRO A 55 -10.23 7.63 -13.00
C PRO A 55 -11.59 8.31 -12.94
N GLU A 56 -12.69 7.57 -13.04
CA GLU A 56 -14.05 8.13 -13.18
C GLU A 56 -14.95 7.71 -12.01
N PRO A 57 -15.99 8.50 -11.67
CA PRO A 57 -16.99 8.10 -10.69
C PRO A 57 -17.59 6.73 -11.00
N GLY A 58 -17.66 5.88 -9.99
CA GLY A 58 -18.07 4.50 -10.11
C GLY A 58 -16.95 3.50 -10.37
N ASP A 59 -15.73 3.96 -10.68
CA ASP A 59 -14.60 3.07 -10.84
C ASP A 59 -14.16 2.48 -9.49
N VAL A 60 -13.87 1.20 -9.52
CA VAL A 60 -13.53 0.40 -8.34
C VAL A 60 -12.30 -0.44 -8.63
N SER A 61 -11.34 -0.42 -7.73
CA SER A 61 -10.19 -1.31 -7.71
C SER A 61 -10.12 -2.07 -6.39
N THR A 62 -9.74 -3.35 -6.42
CA THR A 62 -9.61 -4.18 -5.22
C THR A 62 -8.16 -4.51 -4.94
N ILE A 63 -7.76 -4.43 -3.68
CA ILE A 63 -6.40 -4.66 -3.22
C ILE A 63 -6.44 -5.57 -2.01
N ASP A 64 -5.56 -6.57 -1.97
CA ASP A 64 -5.41 -7.46 -0.84
C ASP A 64 -4.10 -7.12 -0.09
N ILE A 65 -4.19 -6.84 1.19
CA ILE A 65 -3.07 -6.56 2.09
C ILE A 65 -3.05 -7.66 3.16
N GLY A 66 -2.18 -8.63 3.00
CA GLY A 66 -2.17 -9.84 3.83
C GLY A 66 -3.52 -10.57 3.76
N LYS A 67 -4.22 -10.66 4.89
CA LYS A 67 -5.56 -11.28 4.96
C LYS A 67 -6.70 -10.29 4.79
N SER A 68 -6.40 -9.01 4.64
CA SER A 68 -7.38 -7.93 4.50
C SER A 68 -7.59 -7.59 3.05
N SER A 69 -8.84 -7.52 2.61
CA SER A 69 -9.22 -6.99 1.30
C SER A 69 -9.82 -5.61 1.47
N ILE A 70 -9.44 -4.68 0.61
CA ILE A 70 -9.99 -3.33 0.52
C ILE A 70 -10.53 -3.06 -0.88
N ILE A 71 -11.40 -2.07 -0.97
CA ILE A 71 -11.92 -1.52 -2.22
C ILE A 71 -11.50 -0.06 -2.26
N LEU A 72 -10.82 0.36 -3.33
CA LEU A 72 -10.73 1.77 -3.71
C LEU A 72 -11.92 2.09 -4.60
N VAL A 73 -12.53 3.24 -4.38
CA VAL A 73 -13.69 3.72 -5.14
C VAL A 73 -13.49 5.19 -5.48
N ARG A 74 -13.79 5.59 -6.71
CA ARG A 74 -14.07 7.01 -6.97
C ARG A 74 -15.56 7.22 -6.78
N ASP A 75 -15.90 8.07 -5.83
CA ASP A 75 -17.29 8.39 -5.53
C ASP A 75 -17.88 9.43 -6.49
N ASP A 76 -19.18 9.75 -6.31
CA ASP A 76 -19.90 10.71 -7.14
C ASP A 76 -19.41 12.17 -6.98
N ASP A 77 -18.69 12.46 -5.88
CA ASP A 77 -18.05 13.74 -5.61
C ASP A 77 -16.58 13.76 -6.12
N GLU A 78 -16.20 12.81 -6.98
CA GLU A 78 -14.86 12.65 -7.55
C GLU A 78 -13.75 12.38 -6.50
N GLN A 79 -14.12 11.99 -5.28
CA GLN A 79 -13.16 11.67 -4.25
C GLN A 79 -12.75 10.19 -4.31
N VAL A 80 -11.46 9.90 -4.11
CA VAL A 80 -10.99 8.52 -3.95
C VAL A 80 -11.13 8.12 -2.49
N GLN A 81 -11.96 7.12 -2.26
CA GLN A 81 -12.22 6.55 -0.94
C GLN A 81 -11.79 5.09 -0.89
N ALA A 82 -11.53 4.60 0.31
CA ALA A 82 -11.23 3.20 0.53
C ALA A 82 -12.13 2.61 1.62
N PHE A 83 -12.60 1.37 1.39
CA PHE A 83 -13.42 0.62 2.33
C PHE A 83 -12.89 -0.79 2.52
N ARG A 84 -13.18 -1.39 3.68
CA ARG A 84 -13.03 -2.84 3.82
C ARG A 84 -13.94 -3.55 2.82
N ASN A 85 -13.40 -4.46 2.03
CA ASN A 85 -14.15 -5.23 1.03
C ASN A 85 -15.02 -6.32 1.68
N VAL A 86 -15.85 -5.92 2.64
CA VAL A 86 -16.62 -6.83 3.49
C VAL A 86 -18.02 -6.26 3.72
N CYS A 87 -19.04 -7.01 3.32
CA CYS A 87 -20.44 -6.66 3.55
C CYS A 87 -20.77 -6.65 5.05
N ARG A 88 -21.45 -5.59 5.51
CA ARG A 88 -21.83 -5.38 6.93
C ARG A 88 -22.95 -6.30 7.41
N HIS A 89 -23.53 -7.11 6.52
CA HIS A 89 -24.55 -8.09 6.89
C HIS A 89 -23.94 -9.36 7.49
N ARG A 90 -23.18 -10.13 6.70
CA ARG A 90 -22.60 -11.43 7.09
C ARG A 90 -21.15 -11.63 6.64
N GLY A 91 -20.43 -10.56 6.36
CA GLY A 91 -19.01 -10.63 6.06
C GLY A 91 -18.65 -11.15 4.66
N ALA A 92 -19.60 -11.24 3.72
CA ALA A 92 -19.29 -11.63 2.36
C ALA A 92 -18.40 -10.56 1.69
N ARG A 93 -17.45 -11.00 0.84
CA ARG A 93 -16.67 -10.11 -0.01
C ARG A 93 -17.60 -9.42 -1.00
N LEU A 94 -17.52 -8.10 -1.12
CA LEU A 94 -18.37 -7.30 -2.00
C LEU A 94 -17.92 -7.38 -3.47
N LYS A 95 -16.62 -7.28 -3.69
CA LYS A 95 -16.00 -7.31 -5.02
C LYS A 95 -14.93 -8.38 -5.10
N THR A 96 -14.91 -9.09 -6.21
CA THR A 96 -13.79 -9.96 -6.57
C THR A 96 -12.58 -9.14 -6.95
N ALA A 97 -11.41 -9.78 -7.07
CA ALA A 97 -10.18 -9.11 -7.47
C ALA A 97 -10.32 -8.42 -8.84
N GLY A 98 -9.61 -7.30 -8.99
CA GLY A 98 -9.51 -6.54 -10.23
C GLY A 98 -10.24 -5.21 -10.21
N LYS A 99 -10.30 -4.59 -11.40
CA LYS A 99 -10.92 -3.28 -11.64
C LYS A 99 -12.30 -3.46 -12.28
N SER A 100 -13.24 -2.59 -11.97
CA SER A 100 -14.58 -2.56 -12.55
C SER A 100 -15.24 -1.21 -12.36
N THR A 101 -16.26 -0.89 -13.16
CA THR A 101 -17.09 0.31 -12.99
C THR A 101 -18.47 -0.10 -12.54
N VAL A 102 -19.04 0.56 -11.53
CA VAL A 102 -20.34 0.25 -10.96
C VAL A 102 -21.08 1.53 -10.58
N GLY A 103 -22.40 1.52 -10.65
CA GLY A 103 -23.21 2.61 -10.10
C GLY A 103 -23.37 2.53 -8.57
N MET A 104 -23.23 1.33 -7.98
CA MET A 104 -23.36 1.06 -6.56
C MET A 104 -22.61 -0.21 -6.20
N LEU A 105 -22.22 -0.35 -4.93
CA LEU A 105 -21.56 -1.55 -4.40
C LEU A 105 -22.63 -2.53 -3.91
N VAL A 106 -22.94 -3.55 -4.70
CA VAL A 106 -23.97 -4.54 -4.38
C VAL A 106 -23.34 -5.83 -3.86
N CYS A 107 -23.77 -6.26 -2.68
CA CYS A 107 -23.32 -7.52 -2.09
C CYS A 107 -23.88 -8.71 -2.88
N PRO A 108 -23.04 -9.63 -3.37
CA PRO A 108 -23.52 -10.77 -4.18
C PRO A 108 -24.32 -11.79 -3.37
N TYR A 109 -24.27 -11.74 -2.02
CA TYR A 109 -24.91 -12.73 -1.18
C TYR A 109 -26.39 -12.44 -0.93
N HIS A 110 -26.73 -11.24 -0.38
CA HIS A 110 -28.11 -10.88 -0.05
C HIS A 110 -28.53 -9.52 -0.59
N GLN A 111 -27.82 -9.02 -1.60
CA GLN A 111 -28.17 -7.78 -2.33
C GLN A 111 -28.18 -6.51 -1.43
N TRP A 112 -27.47 -6.52 -0.27
CA TRP A 112 -27.25 -5.27 0.42
C TRP A 112 -26.47 -4.33 -0.49
N THR A 113 -27.00 -3.12 -0.67
CA THR A 113 -26.52 -2.17 -1.64
C THR A 113 -25.99 -0.93 -0.92
N TYR A 114 -24.80 -0.53 -1.28
CA TYR A 114 -24.12 0.65 -0.72
C TYR A 114 -23.89 1.65 -1.84
N ASP A 115 -24.05 2.93 -1.53
CA ASP A 115 -23.60 4.02 -2.41
C ASP A 115 -22.08 4.05 -2.48
N LEU A 116 -21.51 4.84 -3.40
CA LEU A 116 -20.08 4.90 -3.63
C LEU A 116 -19.32 5.56 -2.47
N ASP A 117 -20.01 6.32 -1.61
CA ASP A 117 -19.50 6.86 -0.35
C ASP A 117 -19.50 5.82 0.80
N GLY A 118 -19.90 4.59 0.52
CA GLY A 118 -19.98 3.48 1.48
C GLY A 118 -21.23 3.47 2.35
N SER A 119 -22.15 4.42 2.23
CA SER A 119 -23.41 4.43 2.98
C SER A 119 -24.34 3.31 2.55
N LEU A 120 -25.06 2.68 3.50
CA LEU A 120 -26.03 1.63 3.18
C LEU A 120 -27.31 2.25 2.62
N LYS A 121 -27.56 2.00 1.34
CA LYS A 121 -28.75 2.50 0.62
C LYS A 121 -29.93 1.55 0.71
N HIS A 122 -29.69 0.23 0.57
CA HIS A 122 -30.75 -0.76 0.55
C HIS A 122 -30.37 -2.02 1.32
N ALA A 123 -31.30 -2.48 2.17
CA ALA A 123 -31.21 -3.76 2.90
C ALA A 123 -32.63 -4.34 3.04
N ALA A 124 -32.92 -5.39 2.26
CA ALA A 124 -34.24 -6.01 2.28
C ALA A 124 -34.50 -6.79 3.60
N HIS A 125 -35.77 -6.89 3.97
CA HIS A 125 -36.27 -7.71 5.08
C HIS A 125 -35.71 -7.38 6.47
N MET A 126 -35.27 -6.13 6.68
CA MET A 126 -34.86 -5.66 8.00
C MET A 126 -36.08 -5.22 8.85
N GLY A 127 -36.00 -5.43 10.14
CA GLY A 127 -37.04 -5.02 11.09
C GLY A 127 -37.18 -3.50 11.19
N LYS A 128 -38.28 -3.03 11.85
CA LYS A 128 -38.57 -1.60 11.97
C LYS A 128 -37.51 -0.81 12.76
N ASP A 129 -36.78 -1.50 13.65
CA ASP A 129 -35.74 -0.89 14.49
C ASP A 129 -34.35 -0.93 13.83
N PHE A 130 -34.28 -1.30 12.55
CA PHE A 130 -33.01 -1.34 11.84
C PHE A 130 -32.59 0.08 11.40
N ASP A 131 -31.43 0.49 11.90
CA ASP A 131 -30.79 1.74 11.49
C ASP A 131 -29.72 1.48 10.40
N PRO A 132 -29.98 1.88 9.14
CA PRO A 132 -29.03 1.69 8.06
C PRO A 132 -27.72 2.49 8.26
N LYS A 133 -27.75 3.62 8.97
CA LYS A 133 -26.57 4.44 9.23
C LYS A 133 -25.48 3.71 9.99
N CYS A 134 -25.86 2.79 10.89
CA CYS A 134 -24.94 1.94 11.63
C CYS A 134 -24.33 0.80 10.80
N LYS A 135 -24.71 0.67 9.53
CA LYS A 135 -24.35 -0.44 8.65
C LYS A 135 -23.62 0.01 7.36
N SER A 136 -23.15 1.23 7.30
CA SER A 136 -22.24 1.71 6.26
C SER A 136 -20.97 0.86 6.20
N LEU A 137 -20.33 0.80 5.06
CA LEU A 137 -19.04 0.13 4.90
C LEU A 137 -18.01 0.70 5.90
N ILE A 138 -17.09 -0.14 6.31
CA ILE A 138 -16.01 0.30 7.20
C ILE A 138 -15.00 1.07 6.37
N PRO A 139 -14.82 2.38 6.62
CA PRO A 139 -13.83 3.16 5.90
C PRO A 139 -12.42 2.70 6.26
N VAL A 140 -11.52 2.88 5.33
CA VAL A 140 -10.09 2.71 5.51
C VAL A 140 -9.45 4.10 5.39
N HIS A 141 -8.53 4.42 6.27
CA HIS A 141 -7.83 5.70 6.21
C HIS A 141 -7.12 5.81 4.85
N THR A 142 -7.41 6.88 4.14
CA THR A 142 -6.90 7.12 2.78
C THR A 142 -6.24 8.48 2.71
N ARG A 143 -5.08 8.56 2.04
CA ARG A 143 -4.37 9.80 1.74
C ARG A 143 -3.87 9.76 0.32
N ILE A 144 -3.96 10.89 -0.35
CA ILE A 144 -3.43 11.07 -1.70
C ILE A 144 -2.27 12.06 -1.60
N VAL A 145 -1.09 11.60 -2.03
CA VAL A 145 0.12 12.42 -2.11
C VAL A 145 0.51 12.55 -3.57
N GLY A 146 0.31 13.73 -4.15
CA GLY A 146 0.32 13.90 -5.60
C GLY A 146 -0.81 13.10 -6.24
N THR A 147 -0.48 12.03 -6.96
CA THR A 147 -1.46 11.06 -7.50
C THR A 147 -1.37 9.69 -6.84
N HIS A 148 -0.46 9.52 -5.88
CA HIS A 148 -0.23 8.26 -5.19
C HIS A 148 -1.26 8.07 -4.07
N VAL A 149 -1.91 6.91 -4.06
CA VAL A 149 -2.94 6.56 -3.08
C VAL A 149 -2.33 5.71 -1.98
N PHE A 150 -2.35 6.24 -0.77
CA PHE A 150 -1.92 5.54 0.44
C PHE A 150 -3.11 5.17 1.30
N VAL A 151 -3.07 3.99 1.89
CA VAL A 151 -4.07 3.53 2.86
C VAL A 151 -3.41 3.08 4.15
N CYS A 152 -4.13 3.18 5.26
CA CYS A 152 -3.72 2.63 6.55
C CYS A 152 -4.88 1.86 7.16
N LEU A 153 -4.60 0.61 7.58
CA LEU A 153 -5.60 -0.27 8.16
C LEU A 153 -5.69 -0.15 9.69
N ALA A 154 -4.83 0.65 10.32
CA ALA A 154 -4.86 0.92 11.76
C ALA A 154 -6.11 1.70 12.15
N GLU A 155 -6.55 1.52 13.38
CA GLU A 155 -7.63 2.34 13.97
C GLU A 155 -7.18 3.80 14.13
N GLN A 156 -5.91 4.01 14.50
CA GLN A 156 -5.26 5.32 14.58
C GLN A 156 -4.02 5.30 13.68
N PRO A 157 -4.10 5.93 12.51
CA PRO A 157 -2.98 5.94 11.56
C PRO A 157 -1.83 6.80 12.10
N PRO A 158 -0.57 6.44 11.79
CA PRO A 158 0.59 7.26 12.13
C PRO A 158 0.53 8.64 11.43
N GLU A 159 1.09 9.65 12.09
CA GLU A 159 1.13 11.03 11.57
C GLU A 159 2.26 11.26 10.55
N ASP A 160 3.14 10.28 10.34
CA ASP A 160 4.31 10.34 9.47
C ASP A 160 3.98 10.59 7.98
N ILE A 161 2.75 10.33 7.56
CA ILE A 161 2.29 10.62 6.19
C ILE A 161 2.45 12.11 5.82
N ALA A 162 2.27 13.00 6.78
CA ALA A 162 2.46 14.44 6.55
C ALA A 162 3.93 14.78 6.22
N HIS A 163 4.88 14.07 6.85
CA HIS A 163 6.31 14.22 6.53
C HIS A 163 6.62 13.65 5.15
N LEU A 164 6.05 12.50 4.81
CA LEU A 164 6.17 11.91 3.49
C LEU A 164 5.64 12.86 2.41
N GLU A 165 4.45 13.43 2.61
CA GLU A 165 3.85 14.41 1.71
C GLU A 165 4.76 15.64 1.52
N ALA A 166 5.22 16.25 2.61
CA ALA A 166 6.13 17.39 2.55
C ALA A 166 7.44 17.10 1.81
N THR A 167 7.91 15.84 1.85
CA THR A 167 9.14 15.40 1.18
C THR A 167 8.92 15.09 -0.30
N LEU A 168 7.78 14.46 -0.64
CA LEU A 168 7.50 14.01 -2.01
C LEU A 168 6.94 15.12 -2.91
N MET A 169 6.05 15.97 -2.39
CA MET A 169 5.34 16.96 -3.21
C MET A 169 6.28 17.89 -3.99
N PRO A 170 7.36 18.44 -3.40
CA PRO A 170 8.30 19.26 -4.17
C PRO A 170 8.99 18.53 -5.33
N ARG A 171 9.12 17.21 -5.21
CA ARG A 171 9.74 16.35 -6.24
C ARG A 171 8.75 15.94 -7.32
N LEU A 172 7.48 15.78 -6.99
CA LEU A 172 6.42 15.35 -7.91
C LEU A 172 5.80 16.53 -8.67
N ALA A 173 5.70 17.70 -8.04
CA ALA A 173 5.06 18.87 -8.61
C ALA A 173 5.57 19.30 -10.01
N PRO A 174 6.88 19.22 -10.32
CA PRO A 174 7.37 19.56 -11.65
C PRO A 174 6.84 18.69 -12.78
N TYR A 175 6.35 17.49 -12.49
CA TYR A 175 5.89 16.51 -13.50
C TYR A 175 4.41 16.62 -13.81
N ASP A 176 3.62 17.35 -13.01
CA ASP A 176 2.16 17.48 -13.13
C ASP A 176 1.46 16.16 -13.46
N LEU A 177 1.54 15.22 -12.53
CA LEU A 177 1.02 13.86 -12.71
C LEU A 177 -0.51 13.77 -12.79
N THR A 178 -1.24 14.88 -12.59
CA THR A 178 -2.71 14.89 -12.49
C THR A 178 -3.39 14.31 -13.73
N TYR A 179 -2.83 14.55 -14.91
CA TYR A 179 -3.39 14.10 -16.19
C TYR A 179 -2.71 12.85 -16.76
N THR A 180 -1.90 12.19 -15.96
CA THR A 180 -1.22 10.96 -16.42
C THR A 180 -2.19 9.79 -16.51
N ARG A 181 -1.87 8.83 -17.38
CA ARG A 181 -2.59 7.58 -17.56
C ARG A 181 -1.65 6.41 -17.34
N ILE A 182 -2.19 5.29 -16.88
CA ILE A 182 -1.44 4.04 -16.79
C ILE A 182 -1.18 3.54 -18.22
N ALA A 183 0.08 3.57 -18.64
CA ALA A 183 0.48 3.09 -19.96
C ALA A 183 0.64 1.57 -19.99
N HIS A 184 1.06 0.98 -18.87
CA HIS A 184 1.24 -0.46 -18.71
C HIS A 184 1.12 -0.83 -17.22
N GLU A 185 0.55 -1.99 -16.95
CA GLU A 185 0.44 -2.59 -15.63
C GLU A 185 0.78 -4.07 -15.73
N ALA A 186 1.58 -4.58 -14.81
CA ALA A 186 1.93 -5.98 -14.74
C ALA A 186 2.12 -6.42 -13.29
N ASP A 187 1.62 -7.59 -12.95
CA ASP A 187 1.85 -8.24 -11.67
C ASP A 187 3.03 -9.20 -11.81
N ILE A 188 4.07 -8.97 -11.01
CA ILE A 188 5.22 -9.87 -10.92
C ILE A 188 5.15 -10.58 -9.56
N ILE A 189 5.00 -11.90 -9.62
CA ILE A 189 4.94 -12.74 -8.41
C ILE A 189 6.35 -13.23 -8.07
N GLU A 190 6.88 -12.75 -6.95
CA GLU A 190 8.15 -13.20 -6.40
C GLU A 190 7.93 -14.22 -5.26
N ASN A 191 8.54 -15.42 -5.39
CA ASN A 191 8.48 -16.45 -4.36
C ASN A 191 9.52 -16.19 -3.26
N GLY A 192 9.46 -15.01 -2.66
CA GLY A 192 10.41 -14.55 -1.66
C GLY A 192 9.77 -13.68 -0.58
N ASN A 193 10.53 -13.41 0.47
CA ASN A 193 10.10 -12.49 1.51
C ASN A 193 10.15 -11.05 0.98
N TRP A 194 9.15 -10.24 1.28
CA TRP A 194 9.06 -8.84 0.87
C TRP A 194 10.30 -8.00 1.21
N LYS A 195 11.01 -8.35 2.31
CA LYS A 195 12.26 -7.67 2.70
C LYS A 195 13.36 -7.84 1.67
N LEU A 196 13.44 -9.02 1.01
CA LEU A 196 14.41 -9.26 -0.06
C LEU A 196 14.12 -8.37 -1.28
N VAL A 197 12.84 -8.20 -1.62
CA VAL A 197 12.41 -7.30 -2.70
C VAL A 197 12.79 -5.86 -2.41
N ILE A 198 12.55 -5.40 -1.18
CA ILE A 198 12.91 -4.04 -0.76
C ILE A 198 14.43 -3.85 -0.70
N GLU A 199 15.19 -4.82 -0.19
CA GLU A 199 16.65 -4.75 -0.17
C GLU A 199 17.23 -4.67 -1.59
N ASN A 200 16.74 -5.53 -2.50
CA ASN A 200 17.14 -5.51 -3.91
C ASN A 200 16.81 -4.17 -4.58
N ASN A 201 15.62 -3.62 -4.33
CA ASN A 201 15.22 -2.33 -4.90
C ASN A 201 16.04 -1.14 -4.37
N ARG A 202 16.62 -1.26 -3.18
CA ARG A 202 17.38 -0.17 -2.53
C ARG A 202 18.86 -0.16 -2.86
N GLU A 203 19.34 -1.07 -3.65
CA GLU A 203 20.72 -1.08 -4.12
C GLU A 203 20.74 -1.34 -5.63
N CYS A 204 21.78 -0.91 -6.31
CA CYS A 204 21.96 -1.12 -7.74
C CYS A 204 23.30 -1.78 -8.08
N TYR A 205 23.94 -2.45 -7.13
CA TYR A 205 25.18 -3.17 -7.36
C TYR A 205 25.01 -4.29 -8.39
N HIS A 206 23.82 -4.90 -8.44
CA HIS A 206 23.46 -5.93 -9.44
C HIS A 206 23.07 -5.36 -10.81
N CYS A 207 22.71 -4.06 -10.88
CA CYS A 207 22.05 -3.48 -12.07
C CYS A 207 22.88 -3.63 -13.35
N SER A 208 24.17 -3.35 -13.31
CA SER A 208 25.04 -3.41 -14.50
C SER A 208 25.13 -4.81 -15.11
N ALA A 209 25.03 -5.85 -14.27
CA ALA A 209 25.11 -7.23 -14.73
C ALA A 209 23.75 -7.83 -15.11
N THR A 210 22.68 -7.41 -14.41
CA THR A 210 21.35 -8.01 -14.51
C THR A 210 20.42 -7.21 -15.42
N HIS A 211 20.61 -5.88 -15.48
CA HIS A 211 19.76 -4.93 -16.22
C HIS A 211 20.59 -3.98 -17.09
N PRO A 212 21.40 -4.48 -18.07
CA PRO A 212 22.28 -3.63 -18.87
C PRO A 212 21.52 -2.57 -19.67
N GLU A 213 20.27 -2.85 -20.08
CA GLU A 213 19.39 -1.90 -20.76
C GLU A 213 18.97 -0.74 -19.85
N LEU A 214 18.80 -1.00 -18.56
CA LEU A 214 18.46 0.02 -17.57
C LEU A 214 19.64 0.94 -17.33
N THR A 215 20.85 0.38 -17.18
CA THR A 215 22.07 1.15 -16.94
C THR A 215 22.57 1.92 -18.16
N ALA A 216 21.96 1.73 -19.32
CA ALA A 216 22.19 2.58 -20.49
C ALA A 216 21.58 3.99 -20.32
N SER A 217 20.63 4.17 -19.40
CA SER A 217 19.90 5.42 -19.20
C SER A 217 20.26 6.16 -17.91
N PHE A 218 21.00 5.55 -17.00
CA PHE A 218 21.47 6.17 -15.75
C PHE A 218 22.75 5.50 -15.21
N LEU A 219 23.49 6.21 -14.36
CA LEU A 219 24.64 5.66 -13.68
C LEU A 219 24.19 4.85 -12.45
N PRO A 220 24.62 3.58 -12.28
CA PRO A 220 24.23 2.74 -11.15
C PRO A 220 24.59 3.33 -9.78
N GLU A 221 25.66 4.14 -9.75
CA GLU A 221 26.14 4.82 -8.56
C GLU A 221 25.15 5.87 -8.01
N ASP A 222 24.24 6.39 -8.87
CA ASP A 222 23.27 7.41 -8.50
C ASP A 222 22.02 6.84 -7.81
N PHE A 223 21.88 5.54 -7.77
CA PHE A 223 20.67 4.90 -7.29
C PHE A 223 20.60 4.88 -5.75
N GLY A 224 20.31 6.04 -5.16
CA GLY A 224 19.99 6.16 -3.74
C GLY A 224 21.20 6.19 -2.80
N PHE A 225 22.38 6.37 -3.33
CA PHE A 225 23.60 6.39 -2.54
C PHE A 225 24.10 7.81 -2.33
N CYS A 226 24.50 8.07 -1.10
CA CYS A 226 25.06 9.35 -0.68
C CYS A 226 26.16 9.77 -1.64
N ALA A 227 26.12 11.01 -2.09
CA ALA A 227 27.19 11.63 -2.88
C ALA A 227 28.59 11.54 -2.20
N GLU A 228 28.62 11.22 -0.93
CA GLU A 228 29.83 11.00 -0.12
C GLU A 228 30.72 9.82 -0.59
N GLY A 229 30.19 8.93 -1.46
CA GLY A 229 30.93 7.80 -2.02
C GLY A 229 31.28 7.92 -3.50
N LEU A 230 30.81 8.96 -4.19
CA LEU A 230 31.08 9.13 -5.61
C LEU A 230 32.49 9.67 -5.85
N SER A 231 33.17 9.13 -6.87
CA SER A 231 34.44 9.68 -7.33
C SER A 231 34.25 11.09 -7.92
N GLN A 232 35.27 11.91 -7.90
CA GLN A 232 35.20 13.23 -8.55
C GLN A 232 34.92 13.13 -10.06
N GLU A 233 35.36 12.05 -10.71
CA GLU A 233 35.06 11.77 -12.12
C GLU A 233 33.59 11.51 -12.34
N SER A 234 32.93 10.71 -11.44
CA SER A 234 31.49 10.46 -11.50
C SER A 234 30.67 11.73 -11.29
N LEU A 235 31.08 12.58 -10.34
CA LEU A 235 30.42 13.87 -10.09
C LEU A 235 30.56 14.85 -11.26
N GLN A 236 31.68 14.81 -11.97
CA GLN A 236 31.91 15.65 -13.14
C GLN A 236 31.08 15.19 -14.36
N ALA A 237 30.97 13.86 -14.57
CA ALA A 237 30.11 13.28 -15.61
C ALA A 237 28.62 13.57 -15.40
N LEU A 238 28.17 13.77 -14.15
CA LEU A 238 26.79 14.15 -13.82
C LEU A 238 26.50 15.64 -14.05
N SER A 239 27.52 16.48 -14.18
CA SER A 239 27.40 17.93 -14.39
C SER A 239 27.41 18.35 -15.88
N GLU A 240 27.71 17.43 -16.77
CA GLU A 240 27.71 17.60 -18.23
C GLU A 240 26.44 17.00 -18.87
#